data_6f963e64866f047301825f144291c5a0
#
_entry.id   6f963e64866f047301825f144291c5a0
#
_cell.length_a   1.000
_cell.length_b   1.000
_cell.length_c   1.000
_cell.angle_alpha   90.00
_cell.angle_beta   90.00
_cell.angle_gamma   90.00
#
_symmetry.space_group_name_H-M   'P 1'
#
loop_
_entity.id
_entity.type
_entity.pdbx_description
1 polymer ?
#
loop_
_entity_poly.entity_id
_entity_poly.type
_entity_poly.pdbx_seq_one_letter_code
_entity_poly.pdbx_strand_id
1 'polypeptide(L)'
;YSEFLTFDSKNPDAHSRDRVVLSVGHTCMLLYTILYLSDVLEMEDLKSFRQIDSRTPGHPEIETPGVDANAGPLGQGVGMGIGMAVAETMLQKDNVHYTYILVGDGDLQEPIALGAASLAGHWNLSRLIMFYDKNDIQIAGETNRCDSTDYAQLFESMKWDVQEINGHDHNEIRNAIKKAKEVDK
;
A
#
# COMPACT_ATOMS: atom_id res chain seq x y z
N TYR A 1 10.56 2.43 -2.87
CA TYR A 1 11.13 3.78 -2.76
C TYR A 1 12.37 3.95 -3.64
N SER A 2 13.44 3.20 -3.45
CA SER A 2 14.73 3.45 -4.11
C SER A 2 14.80 3.15 -5.61
N GLU A 3 13.92 2.32 -6.17
CA GLU A 3 14.03 1.85 -7.56
C GLU A 3 12.82 2.19 -8.44
N PHE A 4 11.62 2.19 -7.88
CA PHE A 4 10.37 2.23 -8.68
C PHE A 4 9.47 3.41 -8.36
N LEU A 5 9.59 3.99 -7.17
CA LEU A 5 8.73 5.04 -6.69
C LEU A 5 9.23 6.41 -7.16
N THR A 6 8.35 7.20 -7.76
CA THR A 6 8.60 8.62 -7.99
C THR A 6 8.35 9.37 -6.69
N PHE A 7 9.44 9.70 -6.00
CA PHE A 7 9.40 10.35 -4.69
C PHE A 7 10.52 11.37 -4.56
N ASP A 8 10.23 12.56 -4.05
CA ASP A 8 11.21 13.61 -3.77
C ASP A 8 11.19 13.90 -2.26
N SER A 9 12.27 13.56 -1.57
CA SER A 9 12.40 13.78 -0.12
C SER A 9 12.40 15.27 0.28
N LYS A 10 12.76 16.17 -0.64
CA LYS A 10 12.71 17.62 -0.42
C LYS A 10 11.29 18.19 -0.54
N ASN A 11 10.41 17.46 -1.19
CA ASN A 11 9.00 17.78 -1.35
C ASN A 11 8.15 16.50 -1.18
N PRO A 12 8.12 15.93 0.04
CA PRO A 12 7.49 14.63 0.29
C PRO A 12 5.98 14.64 0.07
N ASP A 13 5.35 15.81 -0.03
CA ASP A 13 3.91 15.98 -0.25
C ASP A 13 3.58 16.46 -1.67
N ALA A 14 4.53 16.38 -2.61
CA ALA A 14 4.32 16.77 -3.99
C ALA A 14 3.14 16.03 -4.64
N HIS A 15 2.28 16.75 -5.36
CA HIS A 15 1.13 16.14 -6.03
C HIS A 15 1.53 15.16 -7.14
N SER A 16 2.68 15.38 -7.78
CA SER A 16 3.18 14.58 -8.91
C SER A 16 3.89 13.28 -8.50
N ARG A 17 4.02 12.99 -7.20
CA ARG A 17 4.67 11.77 -6.72
C ARG A 17 3.73 10.57 -6.71
N ASP A 18 4.28 9.38 -6.80
CA ASP A 18 3.54 8.15 -6.54
C ASP A 18 2.96 8.15 -5.10
N ARG A 19 1.84 7.48 -4.90
CA ARG A 19 1.19 7.31 -3.59
C ARG A 19 1.53 5.95 -3.00
N VAL A 20 1.75 5.93 -1.70
CA VAL A 20 2.01 4.69 -0.95
C VAL A 20 1.10 4.62 0.26
N VAL A 21 0.15 3.70 0.21
CA VAL A 21 -0.79 3.46 1.30
C VAL A 21 -0.41 2.19 2.04
N LEU A 22 0.00 2.34 3.29
CA LEU A 22 0.25 1.23 4.18
C LEU A 22 -1.05 0.86 4.91
N SER A 23 -1.88 -0.03 4.31
CA SER A 23 -3.15 -0.45 4.91
C SER A 23 -2.93 -1.24 6.21
N VAL A 24 -1.88 -2.06 6.24
CA VAL A 24 -1.39 -2.75 7.47
C VAL A 24 -0.77 -1.75 8.45
N GLY A 25 -1.55 -0.81 8.96
CA GLY A 25 -1.07 0.34 9.72
C GLY A 25 -0.20 0.02 10.94
N HIS A 26 -0.36 -1.18 11.52
CA HIS A 26 0.48 -1.64 12.65
C HIS A 26 1.95 -1.92 12.25
N THR A 27 2.25 -2.00 10.95
CA THR A 27 3.62 -2.12 10.44
C THR A 27 4.26 -0.76 10.14
N CYS A 28 3.72 0.32 10.70
CA CYS A 28 4.11 1.71 10.46
C CYS A 28 5.61 1.99 10.58
N MET A 29 6.34 1.25 11.43
CA MET A 29 7.80 1.39 11.54
C MET A 29 8.53 1.07 10.24
N LEU A 30 7.98 0.23 9.38
CA LEU A 30 8.49 0.03 8.01
C LEU A 30 8.49 1.36 7.25
N LEU A 31 7.33 2.03 7.21
CA LEU A 31 7.18 3.30 6.50
C LEU A 31 8.05 4.40 7.12
N TYR A 32 8.05 4.54 8.43
CA TYR A 32 8.87 5.56 9.11
C TYR A 32 10.37 5.33 8.91
N THR A 33 10.82 4.08 8.91
CA THR A 33 12.22 3.74 8.60
C THR A 33 12.58 4.12 7.17
N ILE A 34 11.68 3.86 6.21
CA ILE A 34 11.90 4.25 4.82
C ILE A 34 11.95 5.78 4.67
N LEU A 35 11.04 6.51 5.33
CA LEU A 35 11.03 7.97 5.33
C LEU A 35 12.30 8.55 5.97
N TYR A 36 12.80 7.93 7.03
CA TYR A 36 14.10 8.28 7.62
C TYR A 36 15.26 8.03 6.64
N LEU A 37 15.32 6.86 6.02
CA LEU A 37 16.36 6.53 5.03
C LEU A 37 16.27 7.39 3.76
N SER A 38 15.14 8.05 3.54
CA SER A 38 14.90 8.99 2.45
C SER A 38 15.09 10.46 2.85
N ASP A 39 15.67 10.73 4.02
CA ASP A 39 15.91 12.09 4.57
C ASP A 39 14.62 12.93 4.77
N VAL A 40 13.48 12.30 5.02
CA VAL A 40 12.20 12.97 5.35
C VAL A 40 12.01 13.07 6.87
N LEU A 41 12.36 12.01 7.58
CA LEU A 41 12.34 11.95 9.05
C LEU A 41 13.76 11.90 9.59
N GLU A 42 13.90 12.29 10.86
CA GLU A 42 15.15 12.22 11.59
C GLU A 42 15.17 11.02 12.56
N MET A 43 16.37 10.65 13.03
CA MET A 43 16.51 9.57 14.01
C MET A 43 15.71 9.85 15.31
N GLU A 44 15.60 11.11 15.69
CA GLU A 44 14.84 11.51 16.88
C GLU A 44 13.33 11.27 16.72
N ASP A 45 12.80 11.41 15.49
CA ASP A 45 11.42 11.04 15.20
C ASP A 45 11.19 9.53 15.44
N LEU A 46 12.14 8.68 14.99
CA LEU A 46 12.04 7.23 15.23
C LEU A 46 12.15 6.88 16.72
N LYS A 47 13.01 7.55 17.46
CA LYS A 47 13.17 7.31 18.92
C LYS A 47 11.94 7.76 19.72
N SER A 48 11.17 8.72 19.20
CA SER A 48 9.93 9.19 19.83
C SER A 48 8.69 8.39 19.43
N PHE A 49 8.86 7.25 18.79
CA PHE A 49 7.76 6.40 18.33
C PHE A 49 6.70 6.16 19.42
N ARG A 50 5.43 6.42 19.09
CA ARG A 50 4.27 6.31 19.99
C ARG A 50 4.27 7.22 21.21
N GLN A 51 5.13 8.22 21.25
CA GLN A 51 5.08 9.22 22.31
C GLN A 51 4.08 10.33 21.95
N ILE A 52 3.61 11.06 22.95
CA ILE A 52 2.72 12.22 22.74
C ILE A 52 3.45 13.25 21.87
N ASP A 53 2.74 13.86 20.94
CA ASP A 53 3.26 14.86 19.98
C ASP A 53 4.38 14.36 19.06
N SER A 54 4.59 13.04 18.98
CA SER A 54 5.56 12.43 18.07
C SER A 54 5.07 12.51 16.62
N ARG A 55 6.02 12.73 15.70
CA ARG A 55 5.79 12.61 14.25
C ARG A 55 5.67 11.16 13.77
N THR A 56 5.84 10.19 14.67
CA THR A 56 5.77 8.75 14.39
C THR A 56 4.74 8.07 15.30
N PRO A 57 3.45 8.34 15.10
CA PRO A 57 2.38 7.71 15.87
C PRO A 57 2.31 6.21 15.66
N GLY A 58 1.47 5.51 16.42
CA GLY A 58 1.36 4.04 16.40
C GLY A 58 0.77 3.44 15.13
N HIS A 59 0.15 4.26 14.30
CA HIS A 59 -0.31 3.97 12.93
C HIS A 59 0.01 5.20 12.07
N PRO A 60 0.20 5.04 10.74
CA PRO A 60 0.45 6.18 9.87
C PRO A 60 -0.67 7.22 9.92
N GLU A 61 -0.30 8.47 10.02
CA GLU A 61 -1.20 9.62 10.00
C GLU A 61 -0.67 10.67 9.01
N ILE A 62 -1.58 11.36 8.32
CA ILE A 62 -1.24 12.31 7.25
C ILE A 62 -0.47 13.55 7.73
N GLU A 63 -0.42 13.78 9.04
CA GLU A 63 0.40 14.81 9.67
C GLU A 63 1.90 14.49 9.59
N THR A 64 2.25 13.22 9.39
CA THR A 64 3.64 12.80 9.13
C THR A 64 3.99 13.07 7.67
N PRO A 65 4.99 13.90 7.35
CA PRO A 65 5.36 14.18 5.95
C PRO A 65 5.64 12.91 5.16
N GLY A 66 5.07 12.83 3.94
CA GLY A 66 5.23 11.67 3.07
C GLY A 66 4.28 10.50 3.36
N VAL A 67 3.37 10.64 4.31
CA VAL A 67 2.28 9.69 4.57
C VAL A 67 1.04 10.10 3.78
N ASP A 68 0.47 9.18 3.00
CA ASP A 68 -0.65 9.45 2.11
C ASP A 68 -2.03 9.21 2.73
N ALA A 69 -2.11 8.36 3.75
CA ALA A 69 -3.39 7.96 4.33
C ALA A 69 -3.25 7.62 5.81
N ASN A 70 -4.26 7.97 6.58
CA ASN A 70 -4.40 7.49 7.94
C ASN A 70 -4.73 5.99 7.91
N ALA A 71 -3.96 5.18 8.60
CA ALA A 71 -4.16 3.75 8.68
C ALA A 71 -4.33 3.32 10.14
N GLY A 72 -4.97 2.18 10.35
CA GLY A 72 -5.25 1.62 11.67
C GLY A 72 -6.40 0.64 11.57
N PRO A 73 -7.63 1.09 11.24
CA PRO A 73 -8.71 0.18 10.93
C PRO A 73 -8.39 -0.61 9.66
N LEU A 74 -8.33 -1.95 9.77
CA LEU A 74 -7.98 -2.85 8.68
C LEU A 74 -8.92 -2.68 7.47
N GLY A 75 -8.37 -2.83 6.27
CA GLY A 75 -9.10 -2.72 5.00
C GLY A 75 -9.41 -1.29 4.54
N GLN A 76 -9.43 -0.31 5.44
CA GLN A 76 -9.75 1.08 5.05
C GLN A 76 -8.65 1.68 4.16
N GLY A 77 -7.39 1.34 4.38
CA GLY A 77 -6.29 1.77 3.52
C GLY A 77 -6.47 1.33 2.07
N VAL A 78 -7.05 0.15 1.84
CA VAL A 78 -7.41 -0.33 0.50
C VAL A 78 -8.42 0.61 -0.15
N GLY A 79 -9.49 0.95 0.56
CA GLY A 79 -10.51 1.88 0.06
C GLY A 79 -9.95 3.26 -0.26
N MET A 80 -9.08 3.79 0.63
CA MET A 80 -8.43 5.10 0.41
C MET A 80 -7.49 5.07 -0.79
N GLY A 81 -6.63 4.06 -0.92
CA GLY A 81 -5.72 3.93 -2.06
C GLY A 81 -6.45 3.77 -3.40
N ILE A 82 -7.55 3.01 -3.42
CA ILE A 82 -8.40 2.90 -4.61
C ILE A 82 -9.04 4.25 -4.93
N GLY A 83 -9.50 5.00 -3.93
CA GLY A 83 -10.00 6.36 -4.12
C GLY A 83 -8.96 7.30 -4.73
N MET A 84 -7.69 7.21 -4.31
CA MET A 84 -6.57 7.96 -4.90
C MET A 84 -6.35 7.58 -6.36
N ALA A 85 -6.35 6.29 -6.69
CA ALA A 85 -6.20 5.81 -8.07
C ALA A 85 -7.36 6.25 -8.98
N VAL A 86 -8.59 6.30 -8.46
CA VAL A 86 -9.75 6.85 -9.17
C VAL A 86 -9.57 8.35 -9.42
N ALA A 87 -9.16 9.11 -8.40
CA ALA A 87 -8.91 10.53 -8.53
C ALA A 87 -7.84 10.84 -9.58
N GLU A 88 -6.76 10.06 -9.62
CA GLU A 88 -5.72 10.14 -10.64
C GLU A 88 -6.28 9.94 -12.04
N THR A 89 -7.08 8.91 -12.24
CA THR A 89 -7.69 8.61 -13.54
C THR A 89 -8.66 9.71 -14.00
N MET A 90 -9.37 10.34 -13.07
CA MET A 90 -10.39 11.36 -13.38
C MET A 90 -9.82 12.77 -13.53
N LEU A 91 -8.80 13.13 -12.76
CA LEU A 91 -8.37 14.51 -12.60
C LEU A 91 -7.07 14.86 -13.36
N GLN A 92 -6.25 13.88 -13.69
CA GLN A 92 -4.91 14.14 -14.22
C GLN A 92 -4.71 13.51 -15.59
N LYS A 93 -4.73 14.35 -16.62
CA LYS A 93 -4.41 13.93 -17.98
C LYS A 93 -2.90 13.92 -18.28
N ASP A 94 -2.11 14.70 -17.54
CA ASP A 94 -0.72 15.00 -17.88
C ASP A 94 0.31 14.59 -16.82
N ASN A 95 -0.09 14.34 -15.58
CA ASN A 95 0.80 13.85 -14.50
C ASN A 95 0.41 12.44 -14.06
N VAL A 96 1.17 11.50 -14.57
CA VAL A 96 0.92 10.08 -14.39
C VAL A 96 1.71 9.55 -13.20
N HIS A 97 1.05 9.25 -12.10
CA HIS A 97 1.67 8.53 -10.98
C HIS A 97 0.94 7.23 -10.67
N TYR A 98 1.62 6.35 -9.96
CA TYR A 98 1.06 5.09 -9.46
C TYR A 98 0.58 5.24 -8.02
N THR A 99 -0.43 4.45 -7.67
CA THR A 99 -0.83 4.23 -6.29
C THR A 99 -0.43 2.80 -5.89
N TYR A 100 0.37 2.70 -4.83
CA TYR A 100 0.79 1.44 -4.26
C TYR A 100 0.08 1.23 -2.93
N ILE A 101 -0.49 0.04 -2.72
CA ILE A 101 -1.13 -0.32 -1.45
C ILE A 101 -0.43 -1.56 -0.90
N LEU A 102 -0.06 -1.54 0.38
CA LEU A 102 0.45 -2.71 1.08
C LEU A 102 -0.63 -3.23 2.02
N VAL A 103 -1.01 -4.50 1.86
CA VAL A 103 -2.06 -5.17 2.64
C VAL A 103 -1.55 -6.47 3.25
N GLY A 104 -2.18 -6.90 4.33
CA GLY A 104 -1.98 -8.22 4.94
C GLY A 104 -3.25 -9.05 4.97
N ASP A 105 -3.17 -10.25 5.55
CA ASP A 105 -4.30 -11.18 5.65
C ASP A 105 -5.53 -10.54 6.28
N GLY A 106 -5.36 -9.81 7.39
CA GLY A 106 -6.47 -9.16 8.09
C GLY A 106 -7.17 -8.06 7.29
N ASP A 107 -6.43 -7.32 6.43
CA ASP A 107 -7.04 -6.30 5.56
C ASP A 107 -8.01 -6.92 4.56
N LEU A 108 -7.62 -8.06 3.95
CA LEU A 108 -8.42 -8.70 2.91
C LEU A 108 -9.64 -9.42 3.46
N GLN A 109 -9.71 -9.70 4.75
CA GLN A 109 -10.90 -10.23 5.41
C GLN A 109 -11.96 -9.15 5.66
N GLU A 110 -11.61 -7.87 5.53
CA GLU A 110 -12.55 -6.77 5.73
C GLU A 110 -13.42 -6.54 4.47
N PRO A 111 -14.76 -6.48 4.61
CA PRO A 111 -15.66 -6.28 3.46
C PRO A 111 -15.37 -5.02 2.66
N ILE A 112 -14.85 -3.96 3.30
CA ILE A 112 -14.50 -2.69 2.63
C ILE A 112 -13.36 -2.91 1.63
N ALA A 113 -12.36 -3.73 1.97
CA ALA A 113 -11.23 -4.03 1.09
C ALA A 113 -11.71 -4.74 -0.18
N LEU A 114 -12.51 -5.81 -0.02
CA LEU A 114 -13.02 -6.60 -1.14
C LEU A 114 -14.01 -5.82 -2.00
N GLY A 115 -14.90 -5.04 -1.39
CA GLY A 115 -15.82 -4.17 -2.12
C GLY A 115 -15.11 -3.11 -2.95
N ALA A 116 -14.09 -2.48 -2.39
CA ALA A 116 -13.28 -1.50 -3.10
C ALA A 116 -12.45 -2.16 -4.21
N ALA A 117 -11.83 -3.33 -3.96
CA ALA A 117 -11.07 -4.07 -4.95
C ALA A 117 -11.92 -4.50 -6.16
N SER A 118 -13.18 -4.91 -5.92
CA SER A 118 -14.11 -5.23 -7.00
C SER A 118 -14.39 -4.03 -7.90
N LEU A 119 -14.56 -2.83 -7.33
CA LEU A 119 -14.72 -1.60 -8.09
C LEU A 119 -13.46 -1.24 -8.89
N ALA A 120 -12.27 -1.40 -8.29
CA ALA A 120 -11.01 -1.10 -8.94
C ALA A 120 -10.83 -1.95 -10.22
N GLY A 121 -11.09 -3.24 -10.15
CA GLY A 121 -11.05 -4.12 -11.30
C GLY A 121 -12.15 -3.80 -12.33
N HIS A 122 -13.35 -3.42 -11.88
CA HIS A 122 -14.42 -2.99 -12.79
C HIS A 122 -14.05 -1.75 -13.59
N TRP A 123 -13.34 -0.79 -12.97
CA TRP A 123 -12.92 0.46 -13.60
C TRP A 123 -11.56 0.37 -14.31
N ASN A 124 -10.92 -0.79 -14.30
CA ASN A 124 -9.61 -1.03 -14.90
C ASN A 124 -8.56 0.01 -14.46
N LEU A 125 -8.35 0.13 -13.15
CA LEU A 125 -7.39 1.09 -12.60
C LEU A 125 -5.95 0.59 -12.79
N SER A 126 -5.42 0.68 -13.99
CA SER A 126 -4.12 0.11 -14.40
C SER A 126 -2.90 0.67 -13.67
N ARG A 127 -3.04 1.80 -12.97
CA ARG A 127 -1.97 2.41 -12.17
C ARG A 127 -2.08 2.15 -10.68
N LEU A 128 -2.91 1.22 -10.31
CA LEU A 128 -3.05 0.72 -8.95
C LEU A 128 -2.30 -0.60 -8.81
N ILE A 129 -1.32 -0.64 -7.94
CA ILE A 129 -0.53 -1.84 -7.64
C ILE A 129 -0.70 -2.18 -6.16
N MET A 130 -1.21 -3.37 -5.87
CA MET A 130 -1.41 -3.82 -4.51
C MET A 130 -0.44 -4.96 -4.18
N PHE A 131 0.28 -4.85 -3.09
CA PHE A 131 1.13 -5.88 -2.53
C PHE A 131 0.40 -6.55 -1.38
N TYR A 132 0.13 -7.83 -1.52
CA TYR A 132 -0.42 -8.64 -0.46
C TYR A 132 0.69 -9.44 0.22
N ASP A 133 0.98 -9.10 1.47
CA ASP A 133 1.87 -9.89 2.34
C ASP A 133 1.11 -11.09 2.88
N LYS A 134 1.15 -12.18 2.11
CA LYS A 134 0.56 -13.47 2.48
C LYS A 134 1.53 -14.21 3.37
N ASN A 135 1.45 -14.00 4.64
CA ASN A 135 2.30 -14.63 5.64
C ASN A 135 1.59 -15.69 6.48
N ASP A 136 0.30 -15.91 6.21
CA ASP A 136 -0.56 -16.92 6.81
C ASP A 136 -0.70 -16.79 8.35
N ILE A 137 -0.42 -15.60 8.92
CA ILE A 137 -0.52 -15.34 10.35
C ILE A 137 -1.31 -14.07 10.65
N GLN A 138 -2.07 -14.10 11.74
CA GLN A 138 -2.78 -12.97 12.32
C GLN A 138 -2.41 -12.83 13.80
N ILE A 139 -2.95 -11.81 14.50
CA ILE A 139 -2.62 -11.51 15.90
C ILE A 139 -2.68 -12.76 16.79
N ALA A 140 -3.69 -13.60 16.62
CA ALA A 140 -3.98 -14.73 17.52
C ALA A 140 -3.56 -16.10 16.97
N GLY A 141 -2.94 -16.18 15.80
CA GLY A 141 -2.51 -17.43 15.20
C GLY A 141 -2.65 -17.50 13.70
N GLU A 142 -2.64 -18.70 13.15
CA GLU A 142 -2.69 -18.96 11.72
C GLU A 142 -4.02 -18.51 11.09
N THR A 143 -3.93 -17.93 9.90
CA THR A 143 -5.08 -17.41 9.12
C THR A 143 -6.09 -18.52 8.81
N ASN A 144 -5.65 -19.75 8.54
CA ASN A 144 -6.49 -20.90 8.23
C ASN A 144 -7.51 -21.28 9.33
N ARG A 145 -7.36 -20.72 10.52
CA ARG A 145 -8.33 -20.93 11.63
C ARG A 145 -9.67 -20.21 11.38
N CYS A 146 -9.70 -19.21 10.53
CA CYS A 146 -10.90 -18.39 10.28
C CYS A 146 -11.11 -18.04 8.81
N ASP A 147 -10.11 -18.23 7.94
CA ASP A 147 -10.20 -17.91 6.52
C ASP A 147 -9.53 -19.00 5.68
N SER A 148 -10.21 -19.41 4.61
CA SER A 148 -9.74 -20.37 3.61
C SER A 148 -9.90 -19.83 2.19
N THR A 149 -10.05 -18.52 2.05
CA THR A 149 -10.26 -17.86 0.76
C THR A 149 -9.02 -17.97 -0.11
N ASP A 150 -9.19 -18.40 -1.35
CA ASP A 150 -8.17 -18.27 -2.37
C ASP A 150 -8.22 -16.85 -2.94
N TYR A 151 -7.40 -15.97 -2.38
CA TYR A 151 -7.38 -14.57 -2.78
C TYR A 151 -6.84 -14.38 -4.20
N ALA A 152 -5.94 -15.25 -4.69
CA ALA A 152 -5.48 -15.16 -6.08
C ALA A 152 -6.67 -15.34 -7.05
N GLN A 153 -7.42 -16.41 -6.91
CA GLN A 153 -8.61 -16.65 -7.74
C GLN A 153 -9.69 -15.58 -7.54
N LEU A 154 -9.87 -15.10 -6.30
CA LEU A 154 -10.83 -14.04 -6.01
C LEU A 154 -10.49 -12.75 -6.76
N PHE A 155 -9.23 -12.29 -6.69
CA PHE A 155 -8.78 -11.09 -7.39
C PHE A 155 -8.81 -11.25 -8.91
N GLU A 156 -8.42 -12.41 -9.45
CA GLU A 156 -8.59 -12.74 -10.88
C GLU A 156 -10.05 -12.63 -11.32
N SER A 157 -11.00 -13.13 -10.50
CA SER A 157 -12.43 -13.02 -10.79
C SER A 157 -12.93 -11.57 -10.81
N MET A 158 -12.27 -10.69 -10.08
CA MET A 158 -12.48 -9.23 -10.06
C MET A 158 -11.71 -8.51 -11.19
N LYS A 159 -11.06 -9.24 -12.11
CA LYS A 159 -10.28 -8.73 -13.25
C LYS A 159 -8.96 -8.04 -12.89
N TRP A 160 -8.36 -8.40 -11.78
CA TRP A 160 -6.99 -7.99 -11.48
C TRP A 160 -5.98 -8.88 -12.22
N ASP A 161 -4.84 -8.31 -12.63
CA ASP A 161 -3.65 -9.10 -13.00
C ASP A 161 -2.97 -9.55 -11.71
N VAL A 162 -2.97 -10.85 -11.44
CA VAL A 162 -2.44 -11.42 -10.21
C VAL A 162 -1.09 -12.08 -10.48
N GLN A 163 -0.12 -11.83 -9.62
CA GLN A 163 1.19 -12.45 -9.65
C GLN A 163 1.53 -13.00 -8.26
N GLU A 164 1.78 -14.30 -8.18
CA GLU A 164 2.31 -14.92 -6.96
C GLU A 164 3.83 -15.08 -7.09
N ILE A 165 4.55 -14.57 -6.11
CA ILE A 165 6.01 -14.54 -6.12
C ILE A 165 6.58 -14.91 -4.75
N ASN A 166 7.85 -15.29 -4.70
CA ASN A 166 8.58 -15.36 -3.45
C ASN A 166 8.95 -13.96 -2.98
N GLY A 167 8.26 -13.47 -1.93
CA GLY A 167 8.50 -12.15 -1.33
C GLY A 167 9.89 -11.96 -0.70
N HIS A 168 10.72 -13.00 -0.62
CA HIS A 168 12.11 -12.93 -0.18
C HIS A 168 13.12 -12.93 -1.35
N ASP A 169 12.65 -13.05 -2.59
CA ASP A 169 13.51 -12.96 -3.78
C ASP A 169 13.40 -11.56 -4.42
N HIS A 170 14.45 -10.76 -4.26
CA HIS A 170 14.53 -9.40 -4.81
C HIS A 170 14.36 -9.35 -6.34
N ASN A 171 14.77 -10.39 -7.08
CA ASN A 171 14.63 -10.40 -8.53
C ASN A 171 13.19 -10.69 -8.93
N GLU A 172 12.50 -11.60 -8.24
CA GLU A 172 11.08 -11.86 -8.47
C GLU A 172 10.26 -10.60 -8.17
N ILE A 173 10.53 -9.91 -7.04
CA ILE A 173 9.87 -8.65 -6.68
C ILE A 173 10.07 -7.60 -7.78
N ARG A 174 11.32 -7.39 -8.24
CA ARG A 174 11.61 -6.40 -9.30
C ARG A 174 10.89 -6.73 -10.61
N ASN A 175 10.87 -7.99 -10.99
CA ASN A 175 10.23 -8.45 -12.22
C ASN A 175 8.71 -8.29 -12.14
N ALA A 176 8.11 -8.62 -11.00
CA ALA A 176 6.68 -8.45 -10.78
C ALA A 176 6.25 -6.98 -10.85
N ILE A 177 7.00 -6.06 -10.22
CA ILE A 177 6.70 -4.63 -10.30
C ILE A 177 6.82 -4.11 -11.72
N LYS A 178 7.87 -4.50 -12.47
CA LYS A 178 8.03 -4.13 -13.88
C LYS A 178 6.85 -4.60 -14.71
N LYS A 179 6.48 -5.87 -14.57
CA LYS A 179 5.35 -6.44 -15.29
C LYS A 179 4.03 -5.74 -14.92
N ALA A 180 3.78 -5.46 -13.64
CA ALA A 180 2.60 -4.73 -13.19
C ALA A 180 2.49 -3.32 -13.82
N LYS A 181 3.62 -2.65 -14.05
CA LYS A 181 3.66 -1.33 -14.71
C LYS A 181 3.43 -1.39 -16.22
N GLU A 182 3.50 -2.56 -16.84
CA GLU A 182 3.26 -2.78 -18.27
C GLU A 182 1.79 -3.19 -18.55
N VAL A 183 1.00 -3.44 -17.52
CA VAL A 183 -0.41 -3.83 -17.66
C VAL A 183 -1.26 -2.61 -17.99
N ASP A 184 -1.91 -2.63 -19.14
CA ASP A 184 -2.81 -1.56 -19.64
C ASP A 184 -4.30 -1.77 -19.24
N LYS A 185 -4.56 -2.53 -18.17
CA LYS A 185 -5.93 -2.93 -17.79
C LYS A 185 -6.26 -2.46 -16.39
#